data_a3bb3f1bb2170499223734411e8db420
#
_entry.id   a3bb3f1bb2170499223734411e8db420
#
_cell.length_a   1.000
_cell.length_b   1.000
_cell.length_c   1.000
_cell.angle_alpha   90.00
_cell.angle_beta   90.00
_cell.angle_gamma   90.00
#
_symmetry.space_group_name_H-M   'P 1'
#
loop_
_entity.id
_entity.type
_entity.pdbx_description
1 polymer ?
#
loop_
_entity_poly.entity_id
_entity_poly.type
_entity_poly.pdbx_seq_one_letter_code
_entity_poly.pdbx_strand_id
1 'polypeptide(L)'
;MNRYDIAIVGTGPGGLEAAITAKIRNKDIILFGNKNLSFKITKATEIKNYLGFPDITGEELAKAYDNHLQKMNIDINTSRINAIYAMGDYFALQSAEEMFEAKSVIISTGVVTGKTLPGENENLGRGVSYCATCDAALYKGKEAIVIGYNPKEEQEVIFLAERAEKVTYIALYKNVSFLADNIEIIEGNIPKEIVKDGDKVTLVTNKGSYQADGIFILRDAMSPNKLVPGLEINEGHIVVDRTMSTNIEGVFACGDITGKPYQYIKAAGEGNVAALSAVSYLASRA
;
A
#
# COMPACT_ATOMS: atom_id res chain seq x y z
N MET A 1 -5.34 24.59 -0.28
CA MET A 1 -5.71 23.20 -0.56
C MET A 1 -7.05 22.91 0.08
N ASN A 2 -7.90 22.11 -0.56
CA ASN A 2 -9.15 21.67 0.06
C ASN A 2 -8.82 20.55 1.07
N ARG A 3 -9.25 20.67 2.32
CA ARG A 3 -9.00 19.68 3.37
C ARG A 3 -10.22 18.77 3.50
N TYR A 4 -10.05 17.50 3.12
CA TYR A 4 -11.11 16.49 3.21
C TYR A 4 -11.44 16.18 4.68
N ASP A 5 -12.65 15.72 4.94
CA ASP A 5 -13.01 15.21 6.26
C ASP A 5 -12.31 13.87 6.52
N ILE A 6 -12.35 12.95 5.53
CA ILE A 6 -11.77 11.62 5.67
C ILE A 6 -11.01 11.25 4.38
N ALA A 7 -9.74 10.88 4.51
CA ALA A 7 -8.99 10.21 3.44
C ALA A 7 -9.02 8.70 3.67
N ILE A 8 -9.32 7.95 2.63
CA ILE A 8 -9.40 6.48 2.66
C ILE A 8 -8.36 5.93 1.69
N VAL A 9 -7.45 5.08 2.18
CA VAL A 9 -6.37 4.52 1.37
C VAL A 9 -6.57 3.02 1.18
N GLY A 10 -6.97 2.65 -0.03
CA GLY A 10 -7.23 1.27 -0.45
C GLY A 10 -8.63 1.05 -1.00
N THR A 11 -8.73 0.32 -2.11
CA THR A 11 -9.98 -0.01 -2.84
C THR A 11 -10.35 -1.50 -2.74
N GLY A 12 -10.00 -2.13 -1.61
CA GLY A 12 -10.57 -3.42 -1.20
C GLY A 12 -11.95 -3.23 -0.55
N PRO A 13 -12.66 -4.32 -0.19
CA PRO A 13 -14.00 -4.24 0.38
C PRO A 13 -14.10 -3.33 1.61
N GLY A 14 -13.05 -3.29 2.46
CA GLY A 14 -13.01 -2.42 3.63
C GLY A 14 -12.99 -0.93 3.27
N GLY A 15 -12.13 -0.52 2.35
CA GLY A 15 -12.04 0.88 1.93
C GLY A 15 -13.26 1.34 1.14
N LEU A 16 -13.83 0.47 0.31
CA LEU A 16 -15.05 0.77 -0.44
C LEU A 16 -16.25 0.96 0.49
N GLU A 17 -16.43 0.07 1.45
CA GLU A 17 -17.51 0.19 2.45
C GLU A 17 -17.30 1.40 3.35
N ALA A 18 -16.06 1.70 3.74
CA ALA A 18 -15.74 2.90 4.49
C ALA A 18 -16.12 4.18 3.71
N ALA A 19 -15.82 4.22 2.40
CA ALA A 19 -16.16 5.35 1.54
C ALA A 19 -17.68 5.53 1.42
N ILE A 20 -18.42 4.46 1.18
CA ILE A 20 -19.89 4.47 1.09
C ILE A 20 -20.49 4.96 2.40
N THR A 21 -20.08 4.37 3.53
CA THR A 21 -20.58 4.75 4.87
C THR A 21 -20.28 6.21 5.21
N ALA A 22 -19.06 6.69 4.95
CA ALA A 22 -18.70 8.09 5.19
C ALA A 22 -19.51 9.05 4.31
N LYS A 23 -19.76 8.69 3.04
CA LYS A 23 -20.59 9.48 2.12
C LYS A 23 -22.03 9.56 2.57
N ILE A 24 -22.62 8.46 3.04
CA ILE A 24 -23.97 8.43 3.63
C ILE A 24 -24.05 9.35 4.86
N ARG A 25 -22.95 9.51 5.60
CA ARG A 25 -22.84 10.45 6.73
C ARG A 25 -22.48 11.88 6.33
N ASN A 26 -22.62 12.23 5.05
CA ASN A 26 -22.36 13.56 4.48
C ASN A 26 -20.95 14.08 4.77
N LYS A 27 -19.93 13.18 4.74
CA LYS A 27 -18.53 13.58 4.86
C LYS A 27 -17.93 13.85 3.50
N ASP A 28 -17.07 14.87 3.43
CA ASP A 28 -16.22 15.10 2.28
C ASP A 28 -15.05 14.12 2.32
N ILE A 29 -14.96 13.24 1.32
CA ILE A 29 -14.01 12.13 1.30
C ILE A 29 -13.13 12.16 0.07
N ILE A 30 -11.91 11.62 0.22
CA ILE A 30 -11.07 11.22 -0.89
C ILE A 30 -10.71 9.74 -0.75
N LEU A 31 -10.95 8.95 -1.81
CA LEU A 31 -10.67 7.52 -1.86
C LEU A 31 -9.49 7.27 -2.80
N PHE A 32 -8.38 6.76 -2.25
CA PHE A 32 -7.18 6.43 -3.01
C PHE A 32 -7.09 4.94 -3.30
N GLY A 33 -6.75 4.60 -4.54
CA GLY A 33 -6.50 3.21 -4.91
C GLY A 33 -6.58 2.93 -6.40
N ASN A 34 -6.81 1.67 -6.75
CA ASN A 34 -6.89 1.23 -8.12
C ASN A 34 -8.33 1.34 -8.67
N LYS A 35 -8.50 1.95 -9.86
CA LYS A 35 -9.81 2.01 -10.53
C LYS A 35 -10.40 0.64 -10.85
N ASN A 36 -9.55 -0.34 -11.11
CA ASN A 36 -9.99 -1.72 -11.34
C ASN A 36 -10.24 -2.48 -10.02
N LEU A 37 -10.34 -1.77 -8.90
CA LEU A 37 -10.50 -2.29 -7.56
C LEU A 37 -9.35 -3.26 -7.16
N SER A 38 -9.59 -4.13 -6.19
CA SER A 38 -8.58 -5.10 -5.75
C SER A 38 -8.55 -6.31 -6.69
N PHE A 39 -7.39 -6.59 -7.29
CA PHE A 39 -7.20 -7.78 -8.12
C PHE A 39 -7.47 -9.11 -7.36
N LYS A 40 -7.39 -9.10 -6.04
CA LYS A 40 -7.72 -10.26 -5.21
C LYS A 40 -9.20 -10.62 -5.32
N ILE A 41 -10.07 -9.61 -5.54
CA ILE A 41 -11.49 -9.83 -5.75
C ILE A 41 -11.71 -10.46 -7.12
N THR A 42 -11.20 -9.84 -8.19
CA THR A 42 -11.45 -10.28 -9.57
C THR A 42 -10.92 -11.67 -9.88
N LYS A 43 -9.89 -12.14 -9.15
CA LYS A 43 -9.34 -13.50 -9.31
C LYS A 43 -10.15 -14.61 -8.63
N ALA A 44 -11.09 -14.26 -7.77
CA ALA A 44 -11.92 -15.28 -7.12
C ALA A 44 -12.90 -15.90 -8.13
N THR A 45 -12.77 -17.21 -8.34
CA THR A 45 -13.63 -17.93 -9.29
C THR A 45 -15.06 -18.10 -8.76
N GLU A 46 -15.22 -18.22 -7.44
CA GLU A 46 -16.49 -18.38 -6.78
C GLU A 46 -16.42 -17.86 -5.34
N ILE A 47 -17.44 -17.14 -4.90
CA ILE A 47 -17.59 -16.59 -3.55
C ILE A 47 -18.96 -16.99 -3.04
N LYS A 48 -18.99 -17.86 -2.02
CA LYS A 48 -20.24 -18.43 -1.44
C LYS A 48 -20.62 -17.83 -0.09
N ASN A 49 -19.70 -17.12 0.56
CA ASN A 49 -19.86 -16.64 1.93
C ASN A 49 -20.00 -15.13 2.04
N TYR A 50 -20.42 -14.46 0.97
CA TYR A 50 -20.75 -13.04 1.02
C TYR A 50 -22.27 -12.86 1.15
N LEU A 51 -22.72 -12.38 2.31
CA LEU A 51 -24.15 -12.22 2.60
C LEU A 51 -24.85 -11.40 1.53
N GLY A 52 -25.95 -11.92 0.99
CA GLY A 52 -26.70 -11.34 -0.11
C GLY A 52 -26.30 -11.86 -1.50
N PHE A 53 -25.17 -12.57 -1.61
CA PHE A 53 -24.68 -13.17 -2.84
C PHE A 53 -24.32 -14.65 -2.61
N PRO A 54 -25.27 -15.58 -2.75
CA PRO A 54 -25.03 -16.99 -2.41
C PRO A 54 -24.03 -17.69 -3.33
N ASP A 55 -23.97 -17.26 -4.59
CA ASP A 55 -23.04 -17.76 -5.61
C ASP A 55 -22.66 -16.59 -6.52
N ILE A 56 -21.52 -15.97 -6.30
CA ILE A 56 -21.06 -14.84 -7.12
C ILE A 56 -19.59 -15.04 -7.48
N THR A 57 -19.22 -14.69 -8.71
CA THR A 57 -17.81 -14.61 -9.11
C THR A 57 -17.17 -13.33 -8.59
N GLY A 58 -15.84 -13.32 -8.49
CA GLY A 58 -15.13 -12.12 -8.10
C GLY A 58 -15.30 -10.95 -9.08
N GLU A 59 -15.44 -11.25 -10.38
CA GLU A 59 -15.72 -10.23 -11.40
C GLU A 59 -17.10 -9.59 -11.23
N GLU A 60 -18.12 -10.40 -10.96
CA GLU A 60 -19.49 -9.93 -10.70
C GLU A 60 -19.54 -9.09 -9.41
N LEU A 61 -18.86 -9.54 -8.36
CA LEU A 61 -18.77 -8.79 -7.10
C LEU A 61 -18.04 -7.44 -7.30
N ALA A 62 -16.94 -7.43 -8.04
CA ALA A 62 -16.24 -6.19 -8.38
C ALA A 62 -17.13 -5.22 -9.17
N LYS A 63 -17.89 -5.73 -10.13
CA LYS A 63 -18.87 -4.93 -10.89
C LYS A 63 -19.99 -4.38 -10.00
N ALA A 64 -20.47 -5.18 -9.03
CA ALA A 64 -21.47 -4.72 -8.07
C ALA A 64 -20.92 -3.56 -7.20
N TYR A 65 -19.67 -3.66 -6.76
CA TYR A 65 -19.00 -2.58 -6.03
C TYR A 65 -18.84 -1.30 -6.87
N ASP A 66 -18.34 -1.43 -8.10
CA ASP A 66 -18.18 -0.28 -9.00
C ASP A 66 -19.51 0.44 -9.26
N ASN A 67 -20.57 -0.32 -9.55
CA ASN A 67 -21.92 0.22 -9.70
C ASN A 67 -22.40 0.96 -8.43
N HIS A 68 -22.04 0.49 -7.24
CA HIS A 68 -22.42 1.14 -5.99
C HIS A 68 -21.67 2.47 -5.82
N LEU A 69 -20.34 2.49 -6.07
CA LEU A 69 -19.55 3.72 -6.04
C LEU A 69 -20.11 4.79 -7.00
N GLN A 70 -20.42 4.38 -8.24
CA GLN A 70 -20.98 5.27 -9.25
C GLN A 70 -22.31 5.89 -8.79
N LYS A 71 -23.23 5.09 -8.22
CA LYS A 71 -24.51 5.60 -7.68
C LYS A 71 -24.33 6.56 -6.52
N MET A 72 -23.25 6.44 -5.76
CA MET A 72 -22.92 7.32 -4.65
C MET A 72 -22.06 8.53 -5.07
N ASN A 73 -21.72 8.66 -6.36
CA ASN A 73 -20.79 9.67 -6.89
C ASN A 73 -19.45 9.65 -6.12
N ILE A 74 -18.87 8.47 -5.94
CA ILE A 74 -17.58 8.28 -5.30
C ILE A 74 -16.55 7.97 -6.39
N ASP A 75 -15.62 8.89 -6.59
CA ASP A 75 -14.50 8.73 -7.51
C ASP A 75 -13.28 8.14 -6.80
N ILE A 76 -12.50 7.32 -7.53
CA ILE A 76 -11.23 6.79 -7.05
C ILE A 76 -10.10 7.66 -7.57
N ASN A 77 -9.35 8.27 -6.66
CA ASN A 77 -8.09 8.92 -6.97
C ASN A 77 -6.98 7.87 -7.09
N THR A 78 -6.28 7.85 -8.23
CA THR A 78 -5.25 6.85 -8.53
C THR A 78 -3.86 7.23 -8.03
N SER A 79 -3.68 8.40 -7.43
CA SER A 79 -2.42 8.82 -6.84
C SER A 79 -2.01 7.85 -5.73
N ARG A 80 -0.80 7.30 -5.84
CA ARG A 80 -0.26 6.39 -4.82
C ARG A 80 0.21 7.19 -3.62
N ILE A 81 -0.42 6.97 -2.48
CA ILE A 81 0.00 7.59 -1.22
C ILE A 81 1.21 6.84 -0.67
N ASN A 82 2.33 7.55 -0.51
CA ASN A 82 3.62 7.02 -0.10
C ASN A 82 3.90 7.23 1.39
N ALA A 83 3.36 8.29 1.97
CA ALA A 83 3.47 8.59 3.39
C ALA A 83 2.29 9.42 3.88
N ILE A 84 1.97 9.30 5.18
CA ILE A 84 0.93 10.06 5.86
C ILE A 84 1.53 10.58 7.15
N TYR A 85 1.51 11.89 7.33
CA TYR A 85 2.09 12.57 8.48
C TYR A 85 1.00 13.24 9.32
N ALA A 86 1.02 13.00 10.63
CA ALA A 86 0.18 13.72 11.58
C ALA A 86 0.73 15.15 11.75
N MET A 87 -0.09 16.16 11.44
CA MET A 87 0.26 17.58 11.47
C MET A 87 -0.47 18.33 12.60
N GLY A 88 -0.89 17.63 13.62
CA GLY A 88 -1.66 18.16 14.76
C GLY A 88 -3.16 18.02 14.54
N ASP A 89 -3.80 18.95 13.88
CA ASP A 89 -5.24 18.97 13.62
C ASP A 89 -5.66 18.34 12.29
N TYR A 90 -4.71 17.90 11.50
CA TYR A 90 -4.94 17.24 10.21
C TYR A 90 -3.81 16.27 9.87
N PHE A 91 -4.00 15.51 8.80
CA PHE A 91 -3.02 14.62 8.20
C PHE A 91 -2.63 15.11 6.82
N ALA A 92 -1.32 15.14 6.55
CA ALA A 92 -0.76 15.38 5.22
C ALA A 92 -0.47 14.04 4.56
N LEU A 93 -1.09 13.79 3.39
CA LEU A 93 -0.90 12.57 2.61
C LEU A 93 -0.03 12.89 1.40
N GLN A 94 1.13 12.27 1.33
CA GLN A 94 2.12 12.49 0.27
C GLN A 94 1.97 11.46 -0.83
N SER A 95 1.80 11.91 -2.06
CA SER A 95 2.05 11.13 -3.27
C SER A 95 3.39 11.54 -3.91
N ALA A 96 3.76 10.94 -5.05
CA ALA A 96 4.96 11.34 -5.77
C ALA A 96 4.88 12.79 -6.32
N GLU A 97 3.69 13.23 -6.70
CA GLU A 97 3.46 14.49 -7.43
C GLU A 97 2.69 15.51 -6.60
N GLU A 98 1.90 15.10 -5.63
CA GLU A 98 0.94 15.94 -4.93
C GLU A 98 0.91 15.67 -3.43
N MET A 99 0.43 16.68 -2.69
CA MET A 99 0.08 16.57 -1.27
C MET A 99 -1.42 16.76 -1.11
N PHE A 100 -2.02 15.94 -0.26
CA PHE A 100 -3.44 16.03 0.11
C PHE A 100 -3.56 16.24 1.61
N GLU A 101 -4.66 16.83 2.04
CA GLU A 101 -4.94 17.05 3.47
C GLU A 101 -6.28 16.44 3.86
N ALA A 102 -6.32 15.79 5.03
CA ALA A 102 -7.55 15.28 5.61
C ALA A 102 -7.53 15.40 7.13
N LYS A 103 -8.72 15.55 7.74
CA LYS A 103 -8.87 15.62 9.21
C LYS A 103 -8.77 14.25 9.86
N SER A 104 -9.03 13.18 9.11
CA SER A 104 -8.98 11.79 9.57
C SER A 104 -8.56 10.88 8.43
N VAL A 105 -7.99 9.71 8.75
CA VAL A 105 -7.50 8.74 7.76
C VAL A 105 -8.00 7.34 8.09
N ILE A 106 -8.43 6.60 7.05
CA ILE A 106 -8.76 5.18 7.14
C ILE A 106 -7.80 4.39 6.23
N ILE A 107 -7.04 3.48 6.81
CA ILE A 107 -6.07 2.63 6.10
C ILE A 107 -6.74 1.28 5.80
N SER A 108 -6.88 0.97 4.51
CA SER A 108 -7.47 -0.28 4.03
C SER A 108 -6.64 -0.89 2.88
N THR A 109 -5.31 -0.82 3.01
CA THR A 109 -4.36 -1.22 1.96
C THR A 109 -4.25 -2.73 1.77
N GLY A 110 -4.88 -3.51 2.65
CA GLY A 110 -4.76 -4.96 2.65
C GLY A 110 -3.38 -5.44 3.11
N VAL A 111 -3.14 -6.75 3.00
CA VAL A 111 -1.85 -7.35 3.37
C VAL A 111 -0.94 -7.47 2.18
N VAL A 112 0.34 -7.25 2.41
CA VAL A 112 1.41 -7.59 1.47
C VAL A 112 1.44 -9.10 1.28
N THR A 113 1.25 -9.57 0.07
CA THR A 113 1.46 -10.98 -0.27
C THR A 113 2.95 -11.21 -0.54
N GLY A 114 3.64 -11.74 0.45
CA GLY A 114 5.05 -12.12 0.35
C GLY A 114 5.68 -12.18 1.74
N LYS A 115 6.47 -13.23 2.00
CA LYS A 115 7.31 -13.26 3.21
C LYS A 115 8.33 -12.15 3.11
N THR A 116 8.52 -11.40 4.19
CA THR A 116 9.67 -10.53 4.34
C THR A 116 10.95 -11.37 4.26
N LEU A 117 11.95 -10.85 3.57
CA LEU A 117 13.25 -11.50 3.53
C LEU A 117 13.94 -11.33 4.90
N PRO A 118 14.69 -12.35 5.36
CA PRO A 118 15.61 -12.15 6.49
C PRO A 118 16.49 -10.92 6.23
N GLY A 119 16.67 -10.06 7.22
CA GLY A 119 17.42 -8.82 7.12
C GLY A 119 16.66 -7.65 6.49
N GLU A 120 15.45 -7.83 5.96
CA GLU A 120 14.68 -6.77 5.33
C GLU A 120 14.21 -5.70 6.33
N ASN A 121 13.57 -6.13 7.41
CA ASN A 121 13.04 -5.20 8.43
C ASN A 121 14.15 -4.52 9.22
N GLU A 122 15.20 -5.24 9.55
CA GLU A 122 16.35 -4.77 10.32
C GLU A 122 17.13 -3.67 9.59
N ASN A 123 17.11 -3.71 8.26
CA ASN A 123 17.82 -2.75 7.40
C ASN A 123 16.92 -1.71 6.74
N LEU A 124 15.63 -1.70 7.04
CA LEU A 124 14.70 -0.70 6.52
C LEU A 124 15.11 0.72 6.96
N GLY A 125 15.23 1.63 5.98
CA GLY A 125 15.78 2.98 6.20
C GLY A 125 17.30 3.03 6.43
N ARG A 126 17.97 1.87 6.40
CA ARG A 126 19.43 1.74 6.59
C ARG A 126 20.09 0.97 5.44
N GLY A 127 19.63 1.22 4.22
CA GLY A 127 20.06 0.52 3.00
C GLY A 127 18.96 -0.31 2.35
N VAL A 128 17.81 -0.51 2.99
CA VAL A 128 16.62 -1.10 2.38
C VAL A 128 15.52 -0.06 2.27
N SER A 129 14.84 0.00 1.13
CA SER A 129 13.69 0.88 0.88
C SER A 129 12.56 0.13 0.16
N TYR A 130 11.32 0.59 0.33
CA TYR A 130 10.13 0.10 -0.38
C TYR A 130 9.60 1.10 -1.41
N CYS A 131 10.25 2.25 -1.60
CA CYS A 131 9.74 3.32 -2.45
C CYS A 131 10.90 3.98 -3.22
N ALA A 132 11.02 3.68 -4.50
CA ALA A 132 12.04 4.29 -5.33
C ALA A 132 11.84 5.81 -5.46
N THR A 133 10.60 6.24 -5.70
CA THR A 133 10.28 7.68 -5.86
C THR A 133 10.55 8.52 -4.60
N CYS A 134 10.44 7.91 -3.40
CA CYS A 134 10.72 8.62 -2.15
C CYS A 134 12.22 8.81 -1.89
N ASP A 135 13.00 7.76 -2.14
CA ASP A 135 14.38 7.66 -1.66
C ASP A 135 15.44 7.77 -2.78
N ALA A 136 15.04 7.83 -4.07
CA ALA A 136 15.97 7.88 -5.20
C ALA A 136 17.00 9.01 -5.12
N ALA A 137 16.65 10.16 -4.54
CA ALA A 137 17.56 11.27 -4.38
C ALA A 137 18.80 10.94 -3.52
N LEU A 138 18.66 10.00 -2.56
CA LEU A 138 19.74 9.52 -1.70
C LEU A 138 20.75 8.63 -2.45
N TYR A 139 20.38 8.16 -3.64
CA TYR A 139 21.17 7.23 -4.45
C TYR A 139 21.76 7.89 -5.70
N LYS A 140 21.82 9.20 -5.74
CA LYS A 140 22.47 9.93 -6.84
C LYS A 140 23.94 9.51 -6.93
N GLY A 141 24.35 8.96 -8.10
CA GLY A 141 25.70 8.48 -8.36
C GLY A 141 26.12 7.26 -7.53
N LYS A 142 25.14 6.46 -7.07
CA LYS A 142 25.35 5.23 -6.32
C LYS A 142 24.77 4.02 -7.06
N GLU A 143 25.13 2.82 -6.65
CA GLU A 143 24.58 1.57 -7.13
C GLU A 143 23.36 1.15 -6.31
N ALA A 144 22.32 0.66 -6.97
CA ALA A 144 21.13 0.16 -6.32
C ALA A 144 20.70 -1.19 -6.88
N ILE A 145 20.13 -2.04 -6.01
CA ILE A 145 19.44 -3.26 -6.40
C ILE A 145 17.94 -2.99 -6.27
N VAL A 146 17.16 -3.44 -7.25
CA VAL A 146 15.70 -3.41 -7.16
C VAL A 146 15.16 -4.82 -7.27
N ILE A 147 14.25 -5.20 -6.37
CA ILE A 147 13.48 -6.44 -6.44
C ILE A 147 12.07 -6.07 -6.85
N GLY A 148 11.65 -6.47 -8.06
CA GLY A 148 10.33 -6.19 -8.60
C GLY A 148 9.46 -7.44 -8.71
N TYR A 149 8.22 -7.34 -8.25
CA TYR A 149 7.27 -8.45 -8.19
C TYR A 149 6.28 -8.46 -9.36
N ASN A 150 6.15 -7.33 -10.07
CA ASN A 150 5.26 -7.22 -11.22
C ASN A 150 5.68 -6.10 -12.20
N PRO A 151 5.20 -6.12 -13.47
CA PRO A 151 5.61 -5.15 -14.51
C PRO A 151 5.29 -3.69 -14.21
N LYS A 152 4.25 -3.38 -13.44
CA LYS A 152 3.89 -1.98 -13.16
C LYS A 152 4.92 -1.24 -12.30
N GLU A 153 5.85 -1.96 -11.70
CA GLU A 153 6.95 -1.38 -10.91
C GLU A 153 8.10 -0.89 -11.79
N GLU A 154 8.13 -1.26 -13.08
CA GLU A 154 9.19 -0.85 -14.03
C GLU A 154 9.35 0.67 -14.13
N GLN A 155 8.28 1.44 -14.00
CA GLN A 155 8.37 2.91 -13.98
C GLN A 155 9.14 3.45 -12.79
N GLU A 156 8.99 2.84 -11.60
CA GLU A 156 9.77 3.20 -10.43
C GLU A 156 11.25 2.83 -10.58
N VAL A 157 11.55 1.73 -11.29
CA VAL A 157 12.92 1.32 -11.61
C VAL A 157 13.58 2.33 -12.54
N ILE A 158 12.90 2.78 -13.58
CA ILE A 158 13.38 3.83 -14.50
C ILE A 158 13.64 5.12 -13.74
N PHE A 159 12.70 5.55 -12.91
CA PHE A 159 12.84 6.76 -12.08
C PHE A 159 14.07 6.72 -11.15
N LEU A 160 14.37 5.56 -10.57
CA LEU A 160 15.58 5.37 -9.77
C LEU A 160 16.84 5.43 -10.64
N ALA A 161 16.80 4.79 -11.83
CA ALA A 161 17.94 4.75 -12.75
C ALA A 161 18.33 6.12 -13.33
N GLU A 162 17.39 7.06 -13.43
CA GLU A 162 17.71 8.46 -13.79
C GLU A 162 18.68 9.15 -12.81
N ARG A 163 18.83 8.63 -11.60
CA ARG A 163 19.61 9.19 -10.50
C ARG A 163 20.77 8.32 -10.08
N ALA A 164 20.54 7.01 -10.04
CA ALA A 164 21.56 6.03 -9.69
C ALA A 164 22.62 5.90 -10.81
N GLU A 165 23.84 5.55 -10.44
CA GLU A 165 24.89 5.23 -11.41
C GLU A 165 24.58 3.92 -12.13
N LYS A 166 24.17 2.90 -11.37
CA LYS A 166 23.77 1.58 -11.88
C LYS A 166 22.60 1.02 -11.07
N VAL A 167 21.67 0.35 -11.75
CA VAL A 167 20.57 -0.40 -11.13
C VAL A 167 20.67 -1.86 -11.54
N THR A 168 20.72 -2.77 -10.57
CA THR A 168 20.55 -4.21 -10.80
C THR A 168 19.10 -4.57 -10.50
N TYR A 169 18.33 -4.88 -11.53
CA TYR A 169 16.90 -5.18 -11.42
C TYR A 169 16.63 -6.69 -11.37
N ILE A 170 16.29 -7.21 -10.21
CA ILE A 170 15.90 -8.61 -9.98
C ILE A 170 14.38 -8.72 -10.21
N ALA A 171 13.98 -9.12 -11.40
CA ALA A 171 12.57 -9.30 -11.75
C ALA A 171 12.08 -10.69 -11.35
N LEU A 172 11.04 -10.74 -10.53
CA LEU A 172 10.37 -11.98 -10.10
C LEU A 172 9.20 -12.38 -11.01
N TYR A 173 9.15 -11.81 -12.19
CA TYR A 173 8.21 -12.10 -13.27
C TYR A 173 9.00 -12.24 -14.60
N LYS A 174 8.32 -12.59 -15.68
CA LYS A 174 8.94 -12.79 -17.00
C LYS A 174 8.58 -11.67 -17.96
N ASN A 175 9.37 -11.58 -19.03
CA ASN A 175 9.18 -10.63 -20.14
C ASN A 175 9.29 -9.16 -19.65
N VAL A 176 10.37 -8.87 -18.94
CA VAL A 176 10.70 -7.48 -18.57
C VAL A 176 10.94 -6.67 -19.83
N SER A 177 10.32 -5.49 -19.93
CA SER A 177 10.56 -4.55 -21.01
C SER A 177 11.99 -4.01 -20.94
N PHE A 178 12.53 -3.51 -22.06
CA PHE A 178 13.76 -2.70 -21.97
C PHE A 178 13.47 -1.44 -21.18
N LEU A 179 14.35 -1.12 -20.23
CA LEU A 179 14.13 -0.01 -19.32
C LEU A 179 15.08 1.17 -19.57
N ALA A 180 16.40 0.98 -19.40
CA ALA A 180 17.44 1.97 -19.65
C ALA A 180 18.82 1.30 -19.69
N ASP A 181 19.83 1.97 -20.27
CA ASP A 181 21.18 1.41 -20.47
C ASP A 181 21.93 1.10 -19.18
N ASN A 182 21.66 1.83 -18.11
CA ASN A 182 22.27 1.62 -16.78
C ASN A 182 21.49 0.65 -15.89
N ILE A 183 20.49 -0.06 -16.45
CA ILE A 183 19.72 -1.10 -15.74
C ILE A 183 20.14 -2.48 -16.23
N GLU A 184 20.77 -3.26 -15.33
CA GLU A 184 21.05 -4.67 -15.56
C GLU A 184 19.84 -5.51 -15.11
N ILE A 185 19.14 -6.14 -16.07
CA ILE A 185 17.94 -6.95 -15.80
C ILE A 185 18.36 -8.40 -15.52
N ILE A 186 17.89 -8.95 -14.41
CA ILE A 186 18.14 -10.32 -14.00
C ILE A 186 16.81 -11.01 -13.71
N GLU A 187 16.46 -11.98 -14.55
CA GLU A 187 15.24 -12.79 -14.39
C GLU A 187 15.54 -14.14 -13.71
N GLY A 188 14.58 -14.65 -12.97
CA GLY A 188 14.61 -16.00 -12.39
C GLY A 188 15.61 -16.19 -11.24
N ASN A 189 16.08 -15.10 -10.64
CA ASN A 189 16.79 -15.13 -9.37
C ASN A 189 15.81 -14.93 -8.22
N ILE A 190 15.85 -15.84 -7.25
CA ILE A 190 14.95 -15.80 -6.09
C ILE A 190 15.71 -15.22 -4.89
N PRO A 191 15.31 -14.04 -4.38
CA PRO A 191 15.84 -13.46 -3.16
C PRO A 191 15.69 -14.39 -1.96
N LYS A 192 16.71 -14.47 -1.12
CA LYS A 192 16.72 -15.30 0.10
C LYS A 192 16.93 -14.50 1.36
N GLU A 193 17.87 -13.56 1.34
CA GLU A 193 18.31 -12.83 2.52
C GLU A 193 18.94 -11.49 2.11
N ILE A 194 18.86 -10.52 3.00
CA ILE A 194 19.54 -9.23 2.90
C ILE A 194 20.53 -9.12 4.06
N VAL A 195 21.79 -8.93 3.73
CA VAL A 195 22.87 -8.77 4.71
C VAL A 195 23.46 -7.38 4.57
N LYS A 196 23.58 -6.65 5.68
CA LYS A 196 24.28 -5.37 5.71
C LYS A 196 25.70 -5.58 6.18
N ASP A 197 26.68 -5.06 5.42
CA ASP A 197 28.09 -5.04 5.77
C ASP A 197 28.64 -3.62 5.59
N GLY A 198 28.86 -2.94 6.70
CA GLY A 198 29.26 -1.53 6.71
C GLY A 198 28.23 -0.64 6.04
N ASP A 199 28.66 0.11 5.01
CA ASP A 199 27.82 1.04 4.26
C ASP A 199 27.10 0.39 3.06
N LYS A 200 27.47 -0.87 2.73
CA LYS A 200 26.85 -1.61 1.61
C LYS A 200 25.83 -2.62 2.13
N VAL A 201 24.94 -3.00 1.23
CA VAL A 201 23.95 -4.06 1.44
C VAL A 201 24.11 -5.13 0.38
N THR A 202 23.99 -6.38 0.79
CA THR A 202 24.13 -7.54 -0.09
C THR A 202 22.80 -8.29 -0.15
N LEU A 203 22.28 -8.49 -1.37
CA LEU A 203 21.17 -9.37 -1.64
C LEU A 203 21.70 -10.77 -1.95
N VAL A 204 21.39 -11.73 -1.11
CA VAL A 204 21.65 -13.15 -1.35
C VAL A 204 20.48 -13.75 -2.12
N THR A 205 20.78 -14.47 -3.20
CA THR A 205 19.77 -15.16 -4.03
C THR A 205 20.08 -16.65 -4.16
N ASN A 206 19.22 -17.38 -4.84
CA ASN A 206 19.46 -18.80 -5.16
C ASN A 206 20.58 -19.04 -6.18
N LYS A 207 21.07 -17.99 -6.88
CA LYS A 207 22.08 -18.10 -7.95
C LYS A 207 23.35 -17.29 -7.68
N GLY A 208 23.42 -16.57 -6.58
CA GLY A 208 24.57 -15.74 -6.21
C GLY A 208 24.17 -14.57 -5.34
N SER A 209 25.12 -13.67 -5.11
CA SER A 209 24.93 -12.50 -4.27
C SER A 209 25.25 -11.23 -5.05
N TYR A 210 24.51 -10.16 -4.78
CA TYR A 210 24.67 -8.85 -5.39
C TYR A 210 24.87 -7.81 -4.29
N GLN A 211 25.84 -6.93 -4.45
CA GLN A 211 26.14 -5.88 -3.49
C GLN A 211 25.87 -4.51 -4.09
N ALA A 212 25.29 -3.58 -3.31
CA ALA A 212 25.02 -2.23 -3.70
C ALA A 212 24.99 -1.28 -2.49
N ASP A 213 24.78 0.03 -2.75
CA ASP A 213 24.56 1.03 -1.70
C ASP A 213 23.17 0.92 -1.08
N GLY A 214 22.22 0.33 -1.83
CA GLY A 214 20.88 0.07 -1.32
C GLY A 214 20.08 -0.93 -2.12
N ILE A 215 19.04 -1.46 -1.47
CA ILE A 215 18.09 -2.40 -2.03
C ILE A 215 16.70 -1.82 -1.96
N PHE A 216 16.03 -1.74 -3.09
CA PHE A 216 14.64 -1.34 -3.20
C PHE A 216 13.77 -2.58 -3.42
N ILE A 217 12.78 -2.78 -2.56
CA ILE A 217 11.85 -3.92 -2.66
C ILE A 217 10.49 -3.36 -3.07
N LEU A 218 10.20 -3.41 -4.36
CA LEU A 218 8.96 -2.90 -4.91
C LEU A 218 7.90 -4.00 -4.89
N ARG A 219 6.88 -3.80 -4.04
CA ARG A 219 5.74 -4.70 -3.87
C ARG A 219 4.44 -3.92 -3.99
N ASP A 220 3.36 -4.60 -4.31
CA ASP A 220 2.02 -4.00 -4.46
C ASP A 220 1.50 -3.31 -3.20
N ALA A 221 1.95 -3.70 -2.03
CA ALA A 221 1.52 -3.07 -0.78
C ALA A 221 2.74 -2.60 0.05
N MET A 222 2.61 -1.39 0.56
CA MET A 222 3.59 -0.74 1.42
C MET A 222 3.46 -1.27 2.86
N SER A 223 4.59 -1.41 3.58
CA SER A 223 4.53 -1.69 5.02
C SER A 223 3.74 -0.58 5.73
N PRO A 224 2.80 -0.93 6.62
CA PRO A 224 1.99 0.07 7.32
C PRO A 224 2.81 1.12 8.08
N ASN A 225 3.92 0.73 8.70
CA ASN A 225 4.84 1.64 9.41
C ASN A 225 5.50 2.67 8.49
N LYS A 226 5.64 2.34 7.21
CA LYS A 226 6.18 3.28 6.23
C LYS A 226 5.09 4.24 5.77
N LEU A 227 3.88 3.72 5.63
CA LEU A 227 2.74 4.56 5.22
C LEU A 227 2.40 5.60 6.29
N VAL A 228 2.35 5.19 7.57
CA VAL A 228 2.12 6.08 8.71
C VAL A 228 3.15 5.81 9.78
N PRO A 229 4.18 6.67 9.93
CA PRO A 229 5.18 6.52 10.98
C PRO A 229 4.58 6.49 12.38
N GLY A 230 5.02 5.54 13.20
CA GLY A 230 4.57 5.41 14.58
C GLY A 230 3.32 4.53 14.79
N LEU A 231 2.77 3.92 13.73
CA LEU A 231 1.71 2.92 13.90
C LEU A 231 2.21 1.71 14.68
N GLU A 232 1.40 1.23 15.59
CA GLU A 232 1.63 -0.04 16.28
C GLU A 232 1.31 -1.21 15.34
N ILE A 233 2.30 -2.09 15.15
CA ILE A 233 2.22 -3.24 14.24
C ILE A 233 2.48 -4.52 15.03
N ASN A 234 1.63 -5.51 14.85
CA ASN A 234 1.82 -6.86 15.36
C ASN A 234 1.71 -7.86 14.20
N GLU A 235 2.73 -8.72 14.03
CA GLU A 235 2.80 -9.73 12.97
C GLU A 235 2.48 -9.19 11.55
N GLY A 236 2.94 -7.96 11.26
CA GLY A 236 2.72 -7.30 9.97
C GLY A 236 1.34 -6.66 9.78
N HIS A 237 0.49 -6.65 10.81
CA HIS A 237 -0.84 -6.06 10.81
C HIS A 237 -0.89 -4.83 11.72
N ILE A 238 -1.71 -3.86 11.34
CA ILE A 238 -1.99 -2.67 12.17
C ILE A 238 -2.82 -3.11 13.38
N VAL A 239 -2.33 -2.78 14.59
CA VAL A 239 -3.10 -3.02 15.81
C VAL A 239 -4.25 -2.03 15.88
N VAL A 240 -5.46 -2.54 16.05
CA VAL A 240 -6.68 -1.74 16.20
C VAL A 240 -7.51 -2.26 17.37
N ASP A 241 -8.30 -1.39 17.95
CA ASP A 241 -9.32 -1.76 18.92
C ASP A 241 -10.62 -2.20 18.23
N ARG A 242 -11.69 -2.44 19.01
CA ARG A 242 -13.01 -2.86 18.48
C ARG A 242 -13.70 -1.79 17.65
N THR A 243 -13.27 -0.54 17.73
CA THR A 243 -13.76 0.60 16.96
C THR A 243 -12.91 0.87 15.71
N MET A 244 -11.99 -0.05 15.38
CA MET A 244 -11.01 0.10 14.30
C MET A 244 -10.05 1.29 14.50
N SER A 245 -9.93 1.83 15.71
CA SER A 245 -8.99 2.90 16.06
C SER A 245 -7.59 2.34 16.23
N THR A 246 -6.59 3.03 15.70
CA THR A 246 -5.17 2.73 15.91
C THR A 246 -4.65 3.45 17.15
N ASN A 247 -3.36 3.27 17.45
CA ASN A 247 -2.65 4.03 18.48
C ASN A 247 -2.45 5.51 18.12
N ILE A 248 -2.72 5.92 16.87
CA ILE A 248 -2.64 7.32 16.44
C ILE A 248 -4.05 7.89 16.33
N GLU A 249 -4.35 8.91 17.14
CA GLU A 249 -5.66 9.55 17.16
C GLU A 249 -6.05 10.11 15.80
N GLY A 250 -7.26 9.81 15.33
CA GLY A 250 -7.75 10.20 13.99
C GLY A 250 -7.31 9.27 12.84
N VAL A 251 -6.50 8.24 13.15
CA VAL A 251 -6.13 7.19 12.19
C VAL A 251 -6.84 5.89 12.54
N PHE A 252 -7.55 5.34 11.56
CA PHE A 252 -8.29 4.09 11.63
C PHE A 252 -7.74 3.10 10.61
N ALA A 253 -7.94 1.81 10.85
CA ALA A 253 -7.57 0.79 9.86
C ALA A 253 -8.64 -0.29 9.76
N CYS A 254 -8.80 -0.91 8.58
CA CYS A 254 -9.79 -1.94 8.35
C CYS A 254 -9.37 -2.93 7.23
N GLY A 255 -9.99 -4.09 7.24
CA GLY A 255 -9.76 -5.15 6.27
C GLY A 255 -8.58 -6.04 6.62
N ASP A 256 -7.96 -6.65 5.61
CA ASP A 256 -6.89 -7.63 5.83
C ASP A 256 -5.68 -7.05 6.57
N ILE A 257 -5.47 -5.73 6.47
CA ILE A 257 -4.34 -5.05 7.13
C ILE A 257 -4.43 -5.08 8.66
N THR A 258 -5.61 -5.33 9.23
CA THR A 258 -5.85 -5.44 10.68
C THR A 258 -5.73 -6.88 11.20
N GLY A 259 -5.52 -7.85 10.31
CA GLY A 259 -5.31 -9.24 10.70
C GLY A 259 -6.32 -10.24 10.13
N LYS A 260 -6.08 -11.51 10.46
CA LYS A 260 -6.96 -12.63 10.05
C LYS A 260 -8.31 -12.61 10.80
N PRO A 261 -9.35 -13.26 10.24
CA PRO A 261 -9.39 -13.98 8.96
C PRO A 261 -9.47 -13.02 7.76
N TYR A 262 -8.85 -13.39 6.63
CA TYR A 262 -8.92 -12.61 5.39
C TYR A 262 -10.20 -12.98 4.63
N GLN A 263 -11.26 -12.22 4.88
CA GLN A 263 -12.58 -12.44 4.31
C GLN A 263 -13.17 -11.14 3.78
N TYR A 264 -13.79 -11.18 2.60
CA TYR A 264 -14.38 -9.98 2.00
C TYR A 264 -15.45 -9.33 2.89
N ILE A 265 -16.32 -10.16 3.48
CA ILE A 265 -17.38 -9.67 4.36
C ILE A 265 -16.84 -9.09 5.68
N LYS A 266 -15.78 -9.71 6.25
CA LYS A 266 -15.09 -9.16 7.43
C LYS A 266 -14.49 -7.80 7.11
N ALA A 267 -13.79 -7.70 5.98
CA ALA A 267 -13.18 -6.45 5.55
C ALA A 267 -14.23 -5.34 5.35
N ALA A 268 -15.36 -5.64 4.71
CA ALA A 268 -16.46 -4.70 4.56
C ALA A 268 -17.04 -4.28 5.91
N GLY A 269 -17.30 -5.24 6.82
CA GLY A 269 -17.80 -4.92 8.17
C GLY A 269 -16.88 -4.01 8.95
N GLU A 270 -15.57 -4.25 8.92
CA GLU A 270 -14.58 -3.37 9.54
C GLU A 270 -14.52 -1.98 8.88
N GLY A 271 -14.68 -1.90 7.55
CA GLY A 271 -14.77 -0.64 6.83
C GLY A 271 -15.93 0.23 7.31
N ASN A 272 -17.10 -0.37 7.53
CA ASN A 272 -18.26 0.29 8.11
C ASN A 272 -17.94 0.84 9.51
N VAL A 273 -17.37 0.01 10.39
CA VAL A 273 -17.00 0.42 11.76
C VAL A 273 -15.96 1.55 11.73
N ALA A 274 -14.91 1.44 10.93
CA ALA A 274 -13.87 2.46 10.81
C ALA A 274 -14.44 3.82 10.36
N ALA A 275 -15.35 3.80 9.38
CA ALA A 275 -15.99 5.04 8.91
C ALA A 275 -16.87 5.68 9.98
N LEU A 276 -17.68 4.90 10.70
CA LEU A 276 -18.51 5.42 11.79
C LEU A 276 -17.66 5.99 12.94
N SER A 277 -16.54 5.35 13.24
CA SER A 277 -15.57 5.83 14.24
C SER A 277 -14.89 7.13 13.80
N ALA A 278 -14.48 7.23 12.53
CA ALA A 278 -13.94 8.46 11.98
C ALA A 278 -14.97 9.61 12.00
N VAL A 279 -16.24 9.33 11.69
CA VAL A 279 -17.33 10.32 11.80
C VAL A 279 -17.51 10.79 13.24
N SER A 280 -17.49 9.89 14.22
CA SER A 280 -17.59 10.22 15.64
C SER A 280 -16.41 11.05 16.12
N TYR A 281 -15.20 10.70 15.70
CA TYR A 281 -13.99 11.47 15.97
C TYR A 281 -14.09 12.92 15.46
N LEU A 282 -14.54 13.09 14.21
CA LEU A 282 -14.72 14.42 13.62
C LEU A 282 -15.78 15.24 14.36
N ALA A 283 -16.87 14.61 14.82
CA ALA A 283 -17.92 15.28 15.58
C ALA A 283 -17.44 15.76 16.97
N SER A 284 -16.50 15.08 17.59
CA SER A 284 -15.93 15.47 18.89
C SER A 284 -14.94 16.65 18.78
N ARG A 285 -14.56 17.04 17.59
CA ARG A 285 -13.58 18.12 17.32
C ARG A 285 -14.18 19.30 16.54
N ALA A 286 -15.49 19.30 16.31
CA ALA A 286 -16.21 20.33 15.55
C ALA A 286 -16.54 21.58 16.39
#